data_9f326744af4bf31dd9fca01c234d55e8
#
_entry.id   9f326744af4bf31dd9fca01c234d55e8
#
_cell.length_a   1.000
_cell.length_b   1.000
_cell.length_c   1.000
_cell.angle_alpha   90.00
_cell.angle_beta   90.00
_cell.angle_gamma   90.00
#
_symmetry.space_group_name_H-M   'P 1'
#
loop_
_entity.id
_entity.type
_entity.pdbx_description
1 polymer ?
#
loop_
_entity_poly.entity_id
_entity_poly.type
_entity_poly.pdbx_seq_one_letter_code
_entity_poly.pdbx_strand_id
1 'polypeptide(L)'
;FFLLFFASPPLFAQATFKVMTYNVENFFDTRDNPTKNDDEFLPSGNRYWTQSRYYHKLQQIAKVISAAGEWSTPALIALCEVENDSVLSHLTRRTPLRWQDYRYIITQSPDPRGINVALLYQRDQFFYLRHESIPIRFSGNKHKLTRDILHVYGKIITGDTLDVFVCHFPSRYGGEKESEKDRFDAARTLRGSSDSLLLIREKPQILIMGDFNDT
;
A
#
# COMPACT_ATOMS: atom_id res chain seq x y z
N PHE A 1 40.24 33.41 36.35
CA PHE A 1 39.03 33.19 35.56
C PHE A 1 39.04 31.77 35.02
N PHE A 2 38.24 30.89 35.63
CA PHE A 2 38.04 29.52 35.12
C PHE A 2 36.81 29.50 34.22
N LEU A 3 36.98 29.22 32.92
CA LEU A 3 35.89 29.04 31.99
C LEU A 3 35.49 27.54 32.03
N LEU A 4 34.34 27.22 32.61
CA LEU A 4 33.74 25.89 32.57
C LEU A 4 33.01 25.73 31.23
N PHE A 5 33.56 24.92 30.33
CA PHE A 5 32.87 24.45 29.12
C PHE A 5 31.90 23.32 29.50
N PHE A 6 30.63 23.58 29.52
CA PHE A 6 29.60 22.53 29.53
C PHE A 6 29.47 21.98 28.13
N ALA A 7 30.04 20.80 27.90
CA ALA A 7 29.72 20.03 26.69
C ALA A 7 28.32 19.46 26.85
N SER A 8 27.34 20.05 26.15
CA SER A 8 26.01 19.46 26.03
C SER A 8 26.15 18.13 25.30
N PRO A 9 25.55 17.03 25.82
CA PRO A 9 25.54 15.78 25.07
C PRO A 9 24.84 16.01 23.71
N PRO A 10 25.30 15.37 22.62
CA PRO A 10 24.65 15.51 21.33
C PRO A 10 23.22 15.03 21.48
N LEU A 11 22.25 15.92 21.17
CA LEU A 11 20.86 15.53 21.00
C LEU A 11 20.80 14.66 19.73
N PHE A 12 20.77 13.35 19.88
CA PHE A 12 20.44 12.46 18.78
C PHE A 12 18.98 12.69 18.44
N ALA A 13 18.72 13.44 17.37
CA ALA A 13 17.39 13.51 16.81
C ALA A 13 16.99 12.08 16.42
N GLN A 14 16.00 11.53 17.11
CA GLN A 14 15.49 10.22 16.82
C GLN A 14 14.88 10.26 15.41
N ALA A 15 15.49 9.57 14.46
CA ALA A 15 14.97 9.49 13.10
C ALA A 15 13.58 8.83 13.14
N THR A 16 12.55 9.56 12.72
CA THR A 16 11.17 9.05 12.70
C THR A 16 10.94 8.30 11.41
N PHE A 17 10.63 7.01 11.49
CA PHE A 17 10.20 6.20 10.34
C PHE A 17 8.68 6.26 10.24
N LYS A 18 8.15 7.14 9.38
CA LYS A 18 6.71 7.33 9.20
C LYS A 18 6.15 6.32 8.22
N VAL A 19 4.98 5.77 8.53
CA VAL A 19 4.22 4.88 7.66
C VAL A 19 2.81 5.40 7.50
N MET A 20 2.21 5.18 6.32
CA MET A 20 0.86 5.60 6.00
C MET A 20 0.10 4.48 5.31
N THR A 21 -1.17 4.30 5.68
CA THR A 21 -2.14 3.47 4.94
C THR A 21 -3.21 4.39 4.34
N TYR A 22 -3.54 4.18 3.06
CA TYR A 22 -4.54 4.98 2.39
C TYR A 22 -5.31 4.13 1.35
N ASN A 23 -6.61 3.93 1.59
CA ASN A 23 -7.51 3.45 0.54
C ASN A 23 -7.88 4.64 -0.34
N VAL A 24 -7.46 4.61 -1.61
CA VAL A 24 -7.64 5.71 -2.56
C VAL A 24 -8.97 5.65 -3.31
N GLU A 25 -9.82 4.69 -2.99
CA GLU A 25 -11.19 4.54 -3.53
C GLU A 25 -11.24 4.52 -5.07
N ASN A 26 -10.96 3.38 -5.67
CA ASN A 26 -11.08 3.18 -7.12
C ASN A 26 -10.20 4.15 -7.93
N PHE A 27 -8.89 4.04 -7.77
CA PHE A 27 -7.94 4.85 -8.53
C PHE A 27 -7.63 4.20 -9.88
N PHE A 28 -8.54 4.42 -10.83
CA PHE A 28 -8.47 3.97 -12.22
C PHE A 28 -7.92 5.05 -13.14
N ASP A 29 -7.28 4.65 -14.22
CA ASP A 29 -7.03 5.55 -15.36
C ASP A 29 -8.29 5.66 -16.23
N THR A 30 -8.19 6.16 -17.44
CA THR A 30 -9.35 6.38 -18.33
C THR A 30 -9.32 5.47 -19.55
N ARG A 31 -8.54 4.39 -19.49
CA ARG A 31 -8.35 3.44 -20.58
C ARG A 31 -9.01 2.12 -20.22
N ASP A 32 -9.71 1.56 -21.17
CA ASP A 32 -10.32 0.25 -21.05
C ASP A 32 -9.28 -0.85 -20.89
N ASN A 33 -9.49 -1.75 -19.92
CA ASN A 33 -8.77 -3.00 -19.80
C ASN A 33 -9.72 -4.16 -20.19
N PRO A 34 -9.63 -4.68 -21.41
CA PRO A 34 -10.59 -5.67 -21.93
C PRO A 34 -10.63 -6.99 -21.14
N THR A 35 -9.74 -7.17 -20.16
CA THR A 35 -9.70 -8.36 -19.30
C THR A 35 -10.30 -8.12 -17.92
N LYS A 36 -10.77 -6.91 -17.63
CA LYS A 36 -11.29 -6.49 -16.33
C LYS A 36 -12.68 -5.83 -16.49
N ASN A 37 -13.40 -5.74 -15.38
CA ASN A 37 -14.71 -5.07 -15.33
C ASN A 37 -14.52 -3.63 -14.83
N ASP A 38 -13.90 -2.80 -15.63
CA ASP A 38 -13.58 -1.40 -15.32
C ASP A 38 -14.37 -0.38 -16.17
N ASP A 39 -15.31 -0.86 -17.00
CA ASP A 39 -16.12 -0.03 -17.91
C ASP A 39 -16.76 1.19 -17.26
N GLU A 40 -17.16 1.09 -15.98
CA GLU A 40 -17.75 2.23 -15.26
C GLU A 40 -16.77 3.39 -15.06
N PHE A 41 -15.45 3.12 -15.13
CA PHE A 41 -14.36 4.09 -14.98
C PHE A 41 -13.81 4.59 -16.32
N LEU A 42 -14.59 4.47 -17.39
CA LEU A 42 -14.29 5.05 -18.70
C LEU A 42 -14.98 6.42 -18.87
N PRO A 43 -14.50 7.28 -19.79
CA PRO A 43 -15.17 8.53 -20.11
C PRO A 43 -16.62 8.37 -20.58
N SER A 44 -16.90 7.24 -21.25
CA SER A 44 -18.24 6.84 -21.70
C SER A 44 -19.00 5.98 -20.69
N GLY A 45 -18.37 5.59 -19.60
CA GLY A 45 -18.96 4.74 -18.58
C GLY A 45 -19.90 5.51 -17.64
N ASN A 46 -20.61 4.76 -16.78
CA ASN A 46 -21.64 5.31 -15.88
C ASN A 46 -21.11 6.37 -14.90
N ARG A 47 -19.83 6.37 -14.60
CA ARG A 47 -19.19 7.37 -13.73
C ARG A 47 -18.69 8.59 -14.47
N TYR A 48 -18.76 8.60 -15.82
CA TYR A 48 -18.19 9.68 -16.63
C TYR A 48 -16.75 10.01 -16.20
N TRP A 49 -15.90 8.97 -16.14
CA TRP A 49 -14.53 9.07 -15.61
C TRP A 49 -13.59 9.70 -16.62
N THR A 50 -13.72 11.02 -16.79
CA THR A 50 -12.95 11.80 -17.76
C THR A 50 -11.50 12.02 -17.31
N GLN A 51 -10.62 12.39 -18.25
CA GLN A 51 -9.24 12.79 -17.98
C GLN A 51 -9.15 13.89 -16.91
N SER A 52 -10.07 14.86 -16.94
CA SER A 52 -10.12 15.94 -15.94
C SER A 52 -10.37 15.38 -14.52
N ARG A 53 -11.34 14.46 -14.37
CA ARG A 53 -11.64 13.81 -13.09
C ARG A 53 -10.47 12.96 -12.60
N TYR A 54 -9.84 12.21 -13.50
CA TYR A 54 -8.66 11.41 -13.21
C TYR A 54 -7.52 12.28 -12.68
N TYR A 55 -7.15 13.36 -13.39
CA TYR A 55 -6.07 14.25 -12.95
C TYR A 55 -6.44 15.01 -11.67
N HIS A 56 -7.69 15.38 -11.49
CA HIS A 56 -8.15 15.97 -10.22
C HIS A 56 -7.92 15.00 -9.06
N LYS A 57 -8.37 13.75 -9.17
CA LYS A 57 -8.16 12.72 -8.16
C LYS A 57 -6.68 12.46 -7.89
N LEU A 58 -5.88 12.36 -8.93
CA LEU A 58 -4.43 12.21 -8.85
C LEU A 58 -3.79 13.30 -7.97
N GLN A 59 -4.19 14.56 -8.19
CA GLN A 59 -3.69 15.69 -7.40
C GLN A 59 -4.20 15.64 -5.95
N GLN A 60 -5.45 15.23 -5.71
CA GLN A 60 -5.96 15.09 -4.34
C GLN A 60 -5.24 13.99 -3.56
N ILE A 61 -4.98 12.84 -4.17
CA ILE A 61 -4.19 11.77 -3.53
C ILE A 61 -2.80 12.29 -3.15
N ALA A 62 -2.11 12.97 -4.07
CA ALA A 62 -0.80 13.53 -3.80
C ALA A 62 -0.83 14.59 -2.68
N LYS A 63 -1.87 15.43 -2.63
CA LYS A 63 -2.07 16.42 -1.58
C LYS A 63 -2.26 15.77 -0.22
N VAL A 64 -3.07 14.70 -0.12
CA VAL A 64 -3.29 13.95 1.12
C VAL A 64 -1.98 13.34 1.61
N ILE A 65 -1.22 12.68 0.73
CA ILE A 65 0.08 12.09 1.06
C ILE A 65 1.06 13.16 1.57
N SER A 66 1.12 14.29 0.89
CA SER A 66 2.00 15.39 1.29
C SER A 66 1.60 16.00 2.64
N ALA A 67 0.29 16.13 2.90
CA ALA A 67 -0.22 16.68 4.16
C ALA A 67 0.00 15.72 5.34
N ALA A 68 -0.19 14.41 5.13
CA ALA A 68 0.05 13.39 6.15
C ALA A 68 1.52 13.30 6.58
N GLY A 69 2.44 13.71 5.71
CA GLY A 69 3.86 13.77 6.01
C GLY A 69 4.25 14.88 6.98
N GLU A 70 3.46 15.96 7.07
CA GLU A 70 3.82 17.16 7.84
C GLU A 70 5.22 17.68 7.45
N TRP A 71 6.19 17.59 8.39
CA TRP A 71 7.58 18.04 8.21
C TRP A 71 8.48 17.01 7.49
N SER A 72 8.07 15.75 7.42
CA SER A 72 8.82 14.68 6.73
C SER A 72 7.87 13.72 6.05
N THR A 73 8.14 13.39 4.79
CA THR A 73 7.32 12.46 4.01
C THR A 73 7.32 11.05 4.61
N PRO A 74 6.20 10.30 4.53
CA PRO A 74 6.19 8.91 4.98
C PRO A 74 7.22 8.06 4.23
N ALA A 75 7.97 7.24 4.96
CA ALA A 75 8.95 6.31 4.39
C ALA A 75 8.27 5.20 3.58
N LEU A 76 7.10 4.74 4.06
CA LEU A 76 6.27 3.73 3.42
C LEU A 76 4.82 4.20 3.34
N ILE A 77 4.18 3.95 2.20
CA ILE A 77 2.75 4.23 1.99
C ILE A 77 2.11 3.01 1.35
N ALA A 78 1.20 2.36 2.08
CA ALA A 78 0.34 1.33 1.53
C ALA A 78 -0.88 1.97 0.88
N LEU A 79 -1.11 1.65 -0.40
CA LEU A 79 -2.27 2.09 -1.15
C LEU A 79 -3.17 0.89 -1.46
N CYS A 80 -4.46 1.05 -1.22
CA CYS A 80 -5.50 0.11 -1.64
C CYS A 80 -6.33 0.72 -2.78
N GLU A 81 -6.92 -0.14 -3.62
CA GLU A 81 -7.77 0.23 -4.76
C GLU A 81 -7.03 0.99 -5.86
N VAL A 82 -5.84 0.52 -6.19
CA VAL A 82 -5.02 1.02 -7.29
C VAL A 82 -5.19 0.09 -8.49
N GLU A 83 -5.43 0.64 -9.66
CA GLU A 83 -5.65 -0.17 -10.85
C GLU A 83 -4.35 -0.78 -11.39
N ASN A 84 -3.38 0.04 -11.75
CA ASN A 84 -2.23 -0.41 -12.53
C ASN A 84 -0.96 0.43 -12.30
N ASP A 85 0.12 0.04 -12.97
CA ASP A 85 1.41 0.74 -12.97
C ASP A 85 1.31 2.18 -13.50
N SER A 86 0.45 2.42 -14.50
CA SER A 86 0.31 3.75 -15.10
C SER A 86 -0.17 4.78 -14.09
N VAL A 87 -1.17 4.46 -13.26
CA VAL A 87 -1.70 5.40 -12.26
C VAL A 87 -0.64 5.73 -11.19
N LEU A 88 0.16 4.75 -10.76
CA LEU A 88 1.25 4.95 -9.82
C LEU A 88 2.41 5.76 -10.42
N SER A 89 2.76 5.49 -11.67
CA SER A 89 3.74 6.27 -12.41
C SER A 89 3.31 7.74 -12.54
N HIS A 90 2.02 7.98 -12.85
CA HIS A 90 1.50 9.33 -12.88
C HIS A 90 1.50 9.98 -11.49
N LEU A 91 1.12 9.24 -10.44
CA LEU A 91 1.12 9.74 -9.06
C LEU A 91 2.52 10.18 -8.62
N THR A 92 3.52 9.34 -8.86
CA THR A 92 4.89 9.59 -8.40
C THR A 92 5.68 10.55 -9.27
N ARG A 93 5.31 10.71 -10.57
CA ARG A 93 6.11 11.50 -11.54
C ARG A 93 5.42 12.77 -12.05
N ARG A 94 4.08 12.85 -12.00
CA ARG A 94 3.30 13.98 -12.56
C ARG A 94 2.57 14.81 -11.50
N THR A 95 2.84 14.57 -10.22
CA THR A 95 2.34 15.35 -9.08
C THR A 95 3.50 15.97 -8.30
N PRO A 96 3.23 16.75 -7.25
CA PRO A 96 4.29 17.22 -6.35
C PRO A 96 5.13 16.12 -5.71
N LEU A 97 4.63 14.87 -5.63
CA LEU A 97 5.38 13.72 -5.11
C LEU A 97 6.63 13.39 -5.94
N ARG A 98 6.76 13.91 -7.16
CA ARG A 98 7.96 13.75 -8.00
C ARG A 98 9.25 14.22 -7.33
N TRP A 99 9.15 15.17 -6.41
CA TRP A 99 10.29 15.70 -5.68
C TRP A 99 10.70 14.85 -4.48
N GLN A 100 9.90 13.83 -4.14
CA GLN A 100 10.10 12.94 -3.00
C GLN A 100 10.69 11.59 -3.41
N ASP A 101 10.95 11.39 -4.71
CA ASP A 101 11.58 10.20 -5.33
C ASP A 101 11.02 8.85 -4.87
N TYR A 102 9.70 8.77 -4.66
CA TYR A 102 9.06 7.50 -4.34
C TYR A 102 9.25 6.48 -5.45
N ARG A 103 9.57 5.25 -5.04
CA ARG A 103 9.44 4.04 -5.84
C ARG A 103 8.18 3.30 -5.38
N TYR A 104 7.70 2.37 -6.20
CA TYR A 104 6.52 1.61 -5.86
C TYR A 104 6.62 0.15 -6.32
N ILE A 105 5.84 -0.68 -5.66
CA ILE A 105 5.59 -2.08 -5.99
C ILE A 105 4.07 -2.24 -5.97
N ILE A 106 3.52 -2.95 -6.96
CA ILE A 106 2.09 -3.21 -7.10
C ILE A 106 1.86 -4.70 -7.35
N THR A 107 0.78 -5.26 -6.80
CA THR A 107 0.31 -6.60 -7.16
C THR A 107 -0.28 -6.61 -8.57
N GLN A 108 -0.37 -7.79 -9.17
CA GLN A 108 -1.17 -8.05 -10.37
C GLN A 108 -2.24 -9.08 -10.00
N SER A 109 -3.19 -8.64 -9.21
CA SER A 109 -4.20 -9.51 -8.61
C SER A 109 -5.22 -10.01 -9.64
N PRO A 110 -5.77 -11.19 -9.44
CA PRO A 110 -6.83 -11.72 -10.30
C PRO A 110 -8.20 -11.08 -10.04
N ASP A 111 -8.30 -10.04 -9.22
CA ASP A 111 -9.57 -9.34 -8.93
C ASP A 111 -10.26 -8.92 -10.24
N PRO A 112 -11.53 -9.28 -10.44
CA PRO A 112 -12.26 -9.01 -11.70
C PRO A 112 -12.41 -7.51 -12.00
N ARG A 113 -12.41 -6.64 -10.99
CA ARG A 113 -12.51 -5.19 -11.18
C ARG A 113 -11.19 -4.56 -11.60
N GLY A 114 -10.07 -5.29 -11.52
CA GLY A 114 -8.75 -4.78 -11.85
C GLY A 114 -8.09 -3.97 -10.76
N ILE A 115 -8.59 -4.00 -9.51
CA ILE A 115 -7.95 -3.29 -8.40
C ILE A 115 -6.88 -4.12 -7.70
N ASN A 116 -5.84 -3.42 -7.27
CA ASN A 116 -4.65 -3.98 -6.63
C ASN A 116 -4.33 -3.27 -5.32
N VAL A 117 -3.32 -3.76 -4.63
CA VAL A 117 -2.63 -3.06 -3.55
C VAL A 117 -1.22 -2.69 -3.99
N ALA A 118 -0.71 -1.60 -3.44
CA ALA A 118 0.64 -1.14 -3.76
C ALA A 118 1.36 -0.61 -2.53
N LEU A 119 2.68 -0.66 -2.56
CA LEU A 119 3.55 -0.02 -1.58
C LEU A 119 4.41 1.03 -2.27
N LEU A 120 4.27 2.30 -1.88
CA LEU A 120 5.24 3.34 -2.21
C LEU A 120 6.31 3.37 -1.11
N TYR A 121 7.56 3.57 -1.48
CA TYR A 121 8.66 3.65 -0.52
C TYR A 121 9.71 4.67 -0.94
N GLN A 122 10.35 5.32 0.04
CA GLN A 122 11.50 6.19 -0.16
C GLN A 122 12.79 5.40 -0.08
N ARG A 123 13.64 5.53 -1.10
CA ARG A 123 14.88 4.72 -1.24
C ARG A 123 15.93 4.99 -0.20
N ASP A 124 15.96 6.17 0.36
CA ASP A 124 16.83 6.59 1.45
C ASP A 124 16.38 6.09 2.83
N GLN A 125 15.10 5.68 2.97
CA GLN A 125 14.51 5.18 4.19
C GLN A 125 14.31 3.66 4.18
N PHE A 126 14.05 3.08 3.00
CA PHE A 126 13.76 1.66 2.83
C PHE A 126 14.46 1.12 1.59
N PHE A 127 15.40 0.20 1.81
CA PHE A 127 16.10 -0.51 0.75
C PHE A 127 15.35 -1.80 0.40
N TYR A 128 14.63 -1.76 -0.71
CA TYR A 128 13.89 -2.89 -1.26
C TYR A 128 14.81 -4.06 -1.62
N LEU A 129 14.45 -5.28 -1.23
CA LEU A 129 15.15 -6.52 -1.56
C LEU A 129 14.34 -7.43 -2.46
N ARG A 130 13.10 -7.75 -2.09
CA ARG A 130 12.19 -8.61 -2.86
C ARG A 130 10.74 -8.39 -2.47
N HIS A 131 9.84 -8.89 -3.30
CA HIS A 131 8.41 -8.96 -2.99
C HIS A 131 7.80 -10.24 -3.54
N GLU A 132 6.61 -10.54 -3.06
CA GLU A 132 5.74 -11.60 -3.58
C GLU A 132 4.28 -11.19 -3.44
N SER A 133 3.43 -11.70 -4.33
CA SER A 133 1.98 -11.61 -4.23
C SER A 133 1.45 -12.92 -3.66
N ILE A 134 0.72 -12.84 -2.56
CA ILE A 134 0.19 -14.00 -1.82
C ILE A 134 -1.30 -14.11 -2.12
N PRO A 135 -1.74 -15.13 -2.89
CA PRO A 135 -3.14 -15.29 -3.23
C PRO A 135 -3.96 -15.73 -2.03
N ILE A 136 -5.13 -15.12 -1.86
CA ILE A 136 -6.11 -15.52 -0.85
C ILE A 136 -6.97 -16.67 -1.41
N ARG A 137 -7.03 -17.75 -0.69
CA ARG A 137 -7.84 -18.94 -1.04
C ARG A 137 -9.06 -19.03 -0.14
N PHE A 138 -10.23 -18.97 -0.74
CA PHE A 138 -11.49 -19.04 -0.02
C PHE A 138 -11.95 -20.48 0.20
N SER A 139 -12.26 -20.81 1.45
CA SER A 139 -12.74 -22.15 1.83
C SER A 139 -14.17 -22.43 1.32
N GLY A 140 -14.98 -21.37 1.14
CA GLY A 140 -16.36 -21.46 0.63
C GLY A 140 -16.49 -21.52 -0.86
N ASN A 141 -15.59 -20.87 -1.60
CA ASN A 141 -15.60 -20.85 -3.07
C ASN A 141 -14.17 -20.77 -3.60
N LYS A 142 -13.64 -21.91 -4.03
CA LYS A 142 -12.26 -22.04 -4.55
C LYS A 142 -11.99 -21.23 -5.83
N HIS A 143 -13.04 -20.82 -6.53
CA HIS A 143 -12.94 -20.03 -7.78
C HIS A 143 -13.13 -18.53 -7.54
N LYS A 144 -13.39 -18.10 -6.30
CA LYS A 144 -13.53 -16.70 -5.98
C LYS A 144 -12.18 -16.00 -6.10
N LEU A 145 -12.14 -14.98 -6.96
CA LEU A 145 -10.95 -14.15 -7.19
C LEU A 145 -11.05 -12.86 -6.37
N THR A 146 -9.91 -12.41 -5.87
CA THR A 146 -9.81 -11.16 -5.11
C THR A 146 -8.39 -10.60 -5.22
N ARG A 147 -8.12 -9.51 -4.51
CA ARG A 147 -6.77 -8.92 -4.39
C ARG A 147 -5.86 -9.86 -3.64
N ASP A 148 -4.64 -10.00 -4.12
CA ASP A 148 -3.57 -10.67 -3.39
C ASP A 148 -3.08 -9.79 -2.24
N ILE A 149 -2.49 -10.41 -1.23
CA ILE A 149 -1.71 -9.70 -0.21
C ILE A 149 -0.33 -9.44 -0.80
N LEU A 150 0.13 -8.20 -0.78
CA LEU A 150 1.50 -7.85 -1.18
C LEU A 150 2.42 -8.02 0.04
N HIS A 151 3.42 -8.88 -0.06
CA HIS A 151 4.52 -8.98 0.89
C HIS A 151 5.77 -8.38 0.29
N VAL A 152 6.37 -7.43 0.98
CA VAL A 152 7.63 -6.76 0.60
C VAL A 152 8.65 -6.95 1.71
N TYR A 153 9.84 -7.36 1.33
CA TYR A 153 10.98 -7.53 2.24
C TYR A 153 12.08 -6.53 1.88
N GLY A 154 12.59 -5.85 2.89
CA GLY A 154 13.63 -4.83 2.70
C GLY A 154 14.39 -4.53 3.99
N LYS A 155 15.26 -3.51 3.92
CA LYS A 155 15.99 -2.98 5.06
C LYS A 155 15.60 -1.53 5.32
N ILE A 156 15.41 -1.19 6.56
CA ILE A 156 15.23 0.20 6.99
C ILE A 156 16.59 0.88 7.20
N ILE A 157 16.58 2.20 7.39
CA ILE A 157 17.81 3.02 7.49
C ILE A 157 18.75 2.57 8.62
N THR A 158 18.23 1.92 9.67
CA THR A 158 19.06 1.36 10.77
C THR A 158 19.84 0.11 10.36
N GLY A 159 19.56 -0.45 9.18
CA GLY A 159 20.14 -1.72 8.69
C GLY A 159 19.32 -2.95 9.07
N ASP A 160 18.30 -2.79 9.92
CA ASP A 160 17.40 -3.86 10.30
C ASP A 160 16.50 -4.27 9.11
N THR A 161 16.15 -5.54 9.08
CA THR A 161 15.21 -6.05 8.05
C THR A 161 13.77 -5.83 8.49
N LEU A 162 12.90 -5.51 7.52
CA LEU A 162 11.47 -5.31 7.72
C LEU A 162 10.70 -6.10 6.65
N ASP A 163 9.75 -6.91 7.09
CA ASP A 163 8.75 -7.56 6.26
C ASP A 163 7.46 -6.72 6.33
N VAL A 164 6.98 -6.25 5.18
CA VAL A 164 5.79 -5.38 5.07
C VAL A 164 4.70 -6.12 4.33
N PHE A 165 3.53 -6.26 4.93
CA PHE A 165 2.34 -6.78 4.27
C PHE A 165 1.37 -5.64 3.97
N VAL A 166 0.95 -5.52 2.70
CA VAL A 166 -0.13 -4.62 2.31
C VAL A 166 -1.36 -5.46 1.95
N CYS A 167 -2.45 -5.21 2.67
CA CYS A 167 -3.67 -5.99 2.60
C CYS A 167 -4.84 -5.12 2.13
N HIS A 168 -5.75 -5.73 1.36
CA HIS A 168 -7.09 -5.18 1.15
C HIS A 168 -8.08 -6.34 1.18
N PHE A 169 -8.67 -6.58 2.33
CA PHE A 169 -9.55 -7.71 2.58
C PHE A 169 -10.91 -7.55 1.88
N PRO A 170 -11.65 -8.65 1.71
CA PRO A 170 -13.02 -8.60 1.17
C PRO A 170 -13.90 -7.62 1.94
N SER A 171 -14.61 -6.75 1.18
CA SER A 171 -15.54 -5.78 1.78
C SER A 171 -16.77 -6.45 2.38
N ARG A 172 -17.53 -5.69 3.19
CA ARG A 172 -18.82 -6.14 3.75
C ARG A 172 -19.98 -6.05 2.75
N TYR A 173 -19.66 -5.82 1.48
CA TYR A 173 -20.66 -5.77 0.43
C TYR A 173 -21.45 -7.10 0.36
N GLY A 174 -22.77 -6.99 0.32
CA GLY A 174 -23.68 -8.17 0.35
C GLY A 174 -24.06 -8.63 1.75
N GLY A 175 -23.52 -8.02 2.81
CA GLY A 175 -23.79 -8.31 4.21
C GLY A 175 -22.54 -8.59 5.02
N GLU A 176 -22.57 -8.16 6.29
CA GLU A 176 -21.41 -8.33 7.19
C GLU A 176 -21.15 -9.81 7.50
N LYS A 177 -22.22 -10.55 7.83
CA LYS A 177 -22.14 -11.99 8.16
C LYS A 177 -21.82 -12.84 6.94
N GLU A 178 -22.37 -12.50 5.80
CA GLU A 178 -22.18 -13.20 4.53
C GLU A 178 -20.73 -13.10 4.05
N SER A 179 -20.10 -11.96 4.28
CA SER A 179 -18.70 -11.71 3.89
C SER A 179 -17.66 -12.03 4.97
N GLU A 180 -18.08 -12.30 6.22
CA GLU A 180 -17.20 -12.60 7.36
C GLU A 180 -16.25 -13.76 7.08
N LYS A 181 -16.77 -14.84 6.52
CA LYS A 181 -15.98 -16.02 6.17
C LYS A 181 -14.83 -15.70 5.21
N ASP A 182 -15.06 -14.82 4.24
CA ASP A 182 -14.04 -14.43 3.29
C ASP A 182 -12.95 -13.57 3.95
N ARG A 183 -13.33 -12.65 4.85
CA ARG A 183 -12.36 -11.88 5.64
C ARG A 183 -11.55 -12.78 6.56
N PHE A 184 -12.20 -13.79 7.16
CA PHE A 184 -11.53 -14.78 7.99
C PHE A 184 -10.50 -15.61 7.20
N ASP A 185 -10.83 -16.03 5.97
CA ASP A 185 -9.90 -16.74 5.09
C ASP A 185 -8.71 -15.85 4.67
N ALA A 186 -8.96 -14.57 4.43
CA ALA A 186 -7.90 -13.60 4.17
C ALA A 186 -6.98 -13.41 5.40
N ALA A 187 -7.57 -13.24 6.58
CA ALA A 187 -6.84 -13.13 7.84
C ALA A 187 -6.01 -14.39 8.15
N ARG A 188 -6.55 -15.57 7.86
CA ARG A 188 -5.83 -16.84 8.01
C ARG A 188 -4.65 -16.95 7.06
N THR A 189 -4.81 -16.50 5.81
CA THR A 189 -3.73 -16.46 4.82
C THR A 189 -2.60 -15.54 5.28
N LEU A 190 -2.95 -14.32 5.73
CA LEU A 190 -1.98 -13.36 6.27
C LEU A 190 -1.26 -13.93 7.50
N ARG A 191 -2.02 -14.51 8.43
CA ARG A 191 -1.46 -15.12 9.64
C ARG A 191 -0.48 -16.25 9.31
N GLY A 192 -0.84 -17.18 8.44
CA GLY A 192 0.05 -18.27 8.04
C GLY A 192 1.37 -17.77 7.45
N SER A 193 1.31 -16.70 6.64
CA SER A 193 2.50 -16.06 6.08
C SER A 193 3.36 -15.38 7.14
N SER A 194 2.75 -14.60 8.05
CA SER A 194 3.48 -13.94 9.13
C SER A 194 4.07 -14.91 10.15
N ASP A 195 3.31 -15.95 10.55
CA ASP A 195 3.81 -16.98 11.46
C ASP A 195 5.02 -17.73 10.88
N SER A 196 5.03 -17.97 9.56
CA SER A 196 6.20 -18.55 8.88
C SER A 196 7.43 -17.66 8.97
N LEU A 197 7.27 -16.34 8.86
CA LEU A 197 8.38 -15.38 9.01
C LEU A 197 8.92 -15.35 10.44
N LEU A 198 8.05 -15.46 11.45
CA LEU A 198 8.47 -15.54 12.86
C LEU A 198 9.35 -16.76 13.14
N LEU A 199 9.18 -17.84 12.37
CA LEU A 199 9.98 -19.05 12.53
C LEU A 199 11.35 -18.97 11.81
N ILE A 200 11.44 -18.24 10.69
CA ILE A 200 12.63 -18.25 9.83
C ILE A 200 13.51 -17.02 9.97
N ARG A 201 12.99 -15.91 10.53
CA ARG A 201 13.75 -14.69 10.76
C ARG A 201 14.44 -14.75 12.12
N GLU A 202 15.71 -14.43 12.16
CA GLU A 202 16.45 -14.32 13.43
C GLU A 202 15.93 -13.17 14.31
N LYS A 203 15.61 -12.03 13.69
CA LYS A 203 15.01 -10.85 14.33
C LYS A 203 13.80 -10.39 13.50
N PRO A 204 12.65 -11.03 13.69
CA PRO A 204 11.49 -10.70 12.87
C PRO A 204 10.95 -9.31 13.22
N GLN A 205 10.86 -8.45 12.21
CA GLN A 205 10.14 -7.19 12.27
C GLN A 205 9.10 -7.21 11.16
N ILE A 206 7.84 -7.21 11.54
CA ILE A 206 6.71 -7.37 10.62
C ILE A 206 5.79 -6.16 10.78
N LEU A 207 5.52 -5.47 9.67
CA LEU A 207 4.55 -4.41 9.56
C LEU A 207 3.39 -4.87 8.68
N ILE A 208 2.19 -4.84 9.25
CA ILE A 208 0.96 -5.19 8.53
C ILE A 208 0.12 -3.93 8.38
N MET A 209 -0.25 -3.57 7.16
CA MET A 209 -0.97 -2.35 6.85
C MET A 209 -1.94 -2.56 5.69
N GLY A 210 -2.92 -1.67 5.54
CA GLY A 210 -3.92 -1.77 4.50
C GLY A 210 -5.34 -1.54 5.00
N ASP A 211 -6.32 -2.02 4.22
CA ASP A 211 -7.74 -1.98 4.54
C ASP A 211 -8.25 -3.39 4.85
N PHE A 212 -8.58 -3.64 6.11
CA PHE A 212 -9.04 -4.94 6.57
C PHE A 212 -10.55 -5.12 6.48
N ASN A 213 -11.29 -4.06 6.13
CA ASN A 213 -12.75 -4.06 6.00
C ASN A 213 -13.46 -4.65 7.23
N ASP A 214 -12.87 -4.44 8.41
CA ASP A 214 -13.40 -4.89 9.69
C ASP A 214 -13.43 -3.74 10.71
N THR A 215 -14.27 -3.86 11.77
CA THR A 215 -14.43 -2.83 12.80
C THR A 215 -14.23 -3.44 14.17
#